data_b38eb83ddc4913f6cf77194d207c9e6f
#
_entry.id   b38eb83ddc4913f6cf77194d207c9e6f
#
_cell.length_a   1.000
_cell.length_b   1.000
_cell.length_c   1.000
_cell.angle_alpha   90.00
_cell.angle_beta   90.00
_cell.angle_gamma   90.00
#
_symmetry.space_group_name_H-M   'P 1'
#
loop_
_entity.id
_entity.type
_entity.pdbx_description
1 polymer ?
#
loop_
_entity_poly.entity_id
_entity_poly.type
_entity_poly.pdbx_seq_one_letter_code
_entity_poly.pdbx_strand_id
1 'polypeptide(L)'
;VSQAAYELRRMPLEAYFQPEIPFVDSTGLLGLLRQAAFHDPLLLVGPTGLGKTLAVYAYAQEVGLPIVEFSCTEDTRDFDLIGAFGMEGDTTFFGLGALTTGIEVANEMHARAIKGKEAGDGCILLINECNALRPQTQKTLNPLLDFQGKINVHKLGREFSLDIGAKLWPVLTMNPSAYGGTNALNSDFKRRVQPVYLDYPPKEHELKILMGLRASACDDKKVQIPDDVFKEKVAGDKPFVSMLLELGGDTRSATFEYALSTADLHQICRNVALWGVSKAMLLSTFKFEEAQQRAFYIKKVQSRMGVDVASINVLDAPVAKPVSKKRRKAAS
;
A
#
# COMPACT_ATOMS: atom_id res chain seq x y z
N VAL A 1 9.50 35.68 -29.47
CA VAL A 1 9.89 34.26 -29.48
C VAL A 1 8.58 33.48 -29.41
N SER A 2 8.15 32.88 -30.55
CA SER A 2 6.95 32.00 -30.53
C SER A 2 7.22 30.87 -29.55
N GLN A 3 6.35 30.73 -28.53
CA GLN A 3 6.33 29.52 -27.69
C GLN A 3 6.10 28.34 -28.64
N ALA A 4 7.08 27.45 -28.76
CA ALA A 4 6.90 26.21 -29.50
C ALA A 4 5.72 25.50 -28.84
N ALA A 5 4.68 25.18 -29.62
CA ALA A 5 3.52 24.46 -29.16
C ALA A 5 3.97 23.04 -28.82
N TYR A 6 4.04 22.72 -27.55
CA TYR A 6 4.23 21.35 -27.05
C TYR A 6 2.94 20.85 -26.43
N GLU A 7 2.70 19.57 -26.57
CA GLU A 7 1.55 18.89 -25.98
C GLU A 7 1.87 18.52 -24.52
N LEU A 8 0.90 18.72 -23.62
CA LEU A 8 0.97 18.18 -22.26
C LEU A 8 0.40 16.76 -22.28
N ARG A 9 1.16 15.79 -21.78
CA ARG A 9 0.73 14.39 -21.76
C ARG A 9 0.65 13.84 -20.35
N ARG A 10 -0.47 13.19 -20.06
CA ARG A 10 -0.72 12.34 -18.91
C ARG A 10 -1.67 11.20 -19.31
N MET A 11 -1.86 10.25 -18.45
CA MET A 11 -2.90 9.23 -18.64
C MET A 11 -4.31 9.87 -18.61
N PRO A 12 -5.32 9.24 -19.25
CA PRO A 12 -6.72 9.69 -19.15
C PRO A 12 -7.19 9.60 -17.70
N LEU A 13 -8.18 10.42 -17.31
CA LEU A 13 -8.68 10.52 -15.95
C LEU A 13 -9.12 9.16 -15.38
N GLU A 14 -9.75 8.34 -16.21
CA GLU A 14 -10.27 7.03 -15.83
C GLU A 14 -9.18 6.07 -15.33
N ALA A 15 -7.92 6.28 -15.74
CA ALA A 15 -6.78 5.47 -15.29
C ALA A 15 -6.36 5.74 -13.83
N TYR A 16 -6.85 6.81 -13.22
CA TYR A 16 -6.55 7.17 -11.84
C TYR A 16 -7.58 6.65 -10.83
N PHE A 17 -8.67 6.07 -11.29
CA PHE A 17 -9.62 5.39 -10.40
C PHE A 17 -9.12 3.98 -10.10
N GLN A 18 -9.01 3.67 -8.83
CA GLN A 18 -8.53 2.36 -8.40
C GLN A 18 -9.61 1.30 -8.54
N PRO A 19 -9.25 0.06 -8.91
CA PRO A 19 -10.18 -1.06 -8.88
C PRO A 19 -10.65 -1.33 -7.44
N GLU A 20 -11.80 -1.94 -7.28
CA GLU A 20 -12.29 -2.36 -5.97
C GLU A 20 -11.31 -3.33 -5.31
N ILE A 21 -10.86 -2.97 -4.12
CA ILE A 21 -9.91 -3.75 -3.33
C ILE A 21 -10.55 -4.04 -1.97
N PRO A 22 -10.63 -5.31 -1.57
CA PRO A 22 -11.13 -5.66 -0.24
C PRO A 22 -10.26 -5.04 0.86
N PHE A 23 -10.86 -4.23 1.69
CA PHE A 23 -10.21 -3.63 2.86
C PHE A 23 -11.04 -3.87 4.12
N VAL A 24 -10.42 -4.41 5.15
CA VAL A 24 -11.06 -4.65 6.45
C VAL A 24 -10.54 -3.63 7.44
N ASP A 25 -11.33 -2.57 7.68
CA ASP A 25 -10.97 -1.56 8.68
C ASP A 25 -11.24 -2.07 10.10
N SER A 26 -10.24 -2.71 10.69
CA SER A 26 -10.31 -3.17 12.07
C SER A 26 -9.74 -2.17 13.08
N THR A 27 -9.00 -1.17 12.60
CA THR A 27 -8.26 -0.20 13.44
C THR A 27 -8.90 1.18 13.47
N GLY A 28 -9.92 1.44 12.64
CA GLY A 28 -10.55 2.76 12.51
C GLY A 28 -9.77 3.72 11.61
N LEU A 29 -8.84 3.22 10.80
CA LEU A 29 -8.02 4.06 9.91
C LEU A 29 -8.88 4.78 8.85
N LEU A 30 -9.93 4.15 8.32
CA LEU A 30 -10.88 4.82 7.42
C LEU A 30 -11.60 5.99 8.11
N GLY A 31 -11.98 5.80 9.37
CA GLY A 31 -12.57 6.89 10.17
C GLY A 31 -11.64 8.09 10.32
N LEU A 32 -10.36 7.83 10.55
CA LEU A 32 -9.33 8.87 10.60
C LEU A 32 -9.16 9.57 9.23
N LEU A 33 -9.09 8.81 8.13
CA LEU A 33 -8.98 9.38 6.79
C LEU A 33 -10.16 10.28 6.45
N ARG A 34 -11.41 9.87 6.80
CA ARG A 34 -12.62 10.70 6.61
C ARG A 34 -12.53 12.02 7.37
N GLN A 35 -11.98 12.02 8.59
CA GLN A 35 -11.82 13.22 9.40
C GLN A 35 -10.71 14.14 8.89
N ALA A 36 -9.61 13.57 8.39
CA ALA A 36 -8.46 14.33 7.92
C ALA A 36 -8.58 14.82 6.47
N ALA A 37 -9.54 14.28 5.70
CA ALA A 37 -9.64 14.52 4.27
C ALA A 37 -9.74 15.99 3.90
N PHE A 38 -8.84 16.44 3.01
CA PHE A 38 -8.76 17.81 2.48
C PHE A 38 -8.54 18.92 3.52
N HIS A 39 -8.12 18.59 4.75
CA HIS A 39 -7.70 19.60 5.73
C HIS A 39 -6.21 19.91 5.53
N ASP A 40 -5.34 19.02 5.97
CA ASP A 40 -3.90 19.20 5.85
C ASP A 40 -3.28 18.01 5.10
N PRO A 41 -2.08 18.16 4.50
CA PRO A 41 -1.33 17.04 3.99
C PRO A 41 -1.08 16.01 5.09
N LEU A 42 -1.48 14.74 4.85
CA LEU A 42 -1.41 13.67 5.83
C LEU A 42 -0.16 12.82 5.63
N LEU A 43 0.57 12.52 6.70
CA LEU A 43 1.72 11.61 6.67
C LEU A 43 1.43 10.36 7.54
N LEU A 44 1.19 9.23 6.90
CA LEU A 44 1.01 7.93 7.56
C LEU A 44 2.37 7.29 7.84
N VAL A 45 2.75 7.23 9.10
CA VAL A 45 4.03 6.66 9.56
C VAL A 45 3.78 5.31 10.21
N GLY A 46 4.43 4.26 9.75
CA GLY A 46 4.30 2.94 10.37
C GLY A 46 4.99 1.84 9.58
N PRO A 47 5.14 0.65 10.16
CA PRO A 47 5.78 -0.49 9.53
C PRO A 47 5.17 -0.86 8.17
N THR A 48 5.93 -1.59 7.36
CA THR A 48 5.43 -2.16 6.10
C THR A 48 4.33 -3.19 6.36
N GLY A 49 3.41 -3.36 5.39
CA GLY A 49 2.37 -4.39 5.46
C GLY A 49 1.22 -4.11 6.44
N LEU A 50 1.09 -2.88 6.95
CA LEU A 50 -0.06 -2.44 7.77
C LEU A 50 -1.30 -2.09 6.96
N GLY A 51 -1.19 -2.03 5.63
CA GLY A 51 -2.30 -1.61 4.78
C GLY A 51 -2.49 -0.10 4.66
N LYS A 52 -1.46 0.73 4.92
CA LYS A 52 -1.51 2.20 4.79
C LYS A 52 -2.06 2.64 3.42
N THR A 53 -1.42 2.18 2.35
CA THR A 53 -1.83 2.45 0.96
C THR A 53 -3.22 1.89 0.64
N LEU A 54 -3.52 0.66 1.10
CA LEU A 54 -4.84 0.04 0.91
C LEU A 54 -5.97 0.81 1.57
N ALA A 55 -5.73 1.41 2.75
CA ALA A 55 -6.71 2.25 3.43
C ALA A 55 -7.04 3.50 2.61
N VAL A 56 -6.02 4.12 1.98
CA VAL A 56 -6.22 5.28 1.10
C VAL A 56 -7.02 4.89 -0.14
N TYR A 57 -6.75 3.72 -0.72
CA TYR A 57 -7.54 3.20 -1.84
C TYR A 57 -8.98 2.95 -1.44
N ALA A 58 -9.23 2.29 -0.32
CA ALA A 58 -10.57 2.02 0.17
C ALA A 58 -11.35 3.32 0.45
N TYR A 59 -10.69 4.33 1.02
CA TYR A 59 -11.28 5.65 1.21
C TYR A 59 -11.63 6.32 -0.12
N ALA A 60 -10.71 6.32 -1.08
CA ALA A 60 -10.94 6.92 -2.40
C ALA A 60 -12.11 6.27 -3.15
N GLN A 61 -12.23 4.94 -3.06
CA GLN A 61 -13.36 4.19 -3.62
C GLN A 61 -14.69 4.58 -2.97
N GLU A 62 -14.70 4.69 -1.64
CA GLU A 62 -15.91 5.07 -0.89
C GLU A 62 -16.44 6.44 -1.30
N VAL A 63 -15.54 7.39 -1.57
CA VAL A 63 -15.92 8.78 -1.90
C VAL A 63 -15.88 9.10 -3.40
N GLY A 64 -15.51 8.12 -4.25
CA GLY A 64 -15.46 8.29 -5.71
C GLY A 64 -14.36 9.22 -6.19
N LEU A 65 -13.18 9.20 -5.57
CA LEU A 65 -12.04 10.07 -5.92
C LEU A 65 -10.95 9.33 -6.70
N PRO A 66 -10.35 9.96 -7.71
CA PRO A 66 -9.15 9.45 -8.35
C PRO A 66 -7.92 9.58 -7.43
N ILE A 67 -6.97 8.69 -7.63
CA ILE A 67 -5.67 8.71 -6.95
C ILE A 67 -4.56 8.87 -7.99
N VAL A 68 -3.78 9.92 -7.88
CA VAL A 68 -2.49 10.02 -8.55
C VAL A 68 -1.45 9.48 -7.58
N GLU A 69 -0.94 8.29 -7.88
CA GLU A 69 0.01 7.57 -7.03
C GLU A 69 1.42 7.67 -7.57
N PHE A 70 2.37 7.84 -6.65
CA PHE A 70 3.79 7.78 -6.93
C PHE A 70 4.54 7.10 -5.80
N SER A 71 5.37 6.10 -6.13
CA SER A 71 6.24 5.42 -5.16
C SER A 71 7.65 5.96 -5.27
N CYS A 72 8.13 6.55 -4.18
CA CYS A 72 9.45 7.13 -4.11
C CYS A 72 10.54 6.07 -3.95
N THR A 73 11.68 6.34 -4.58
CA THR A 73 12.91 5.56 -4.42
C THR A 73 14.08 6.52 -4.18
N GLU A 74 15.24 5.98 -3.81
CA GLU A 74 16.46 6.79 -3.69
C GLU A 74 16.89 7.44 -5.02
N ASP A 75 16.53 6.83 -6.15
CA ASP A 75 16.85 7.33 -7.49
C ASP A 75 15.82 8.30 -8.05
N THR A 76 14.72 8.54 -7.34
CA THR A 76 13.69 9.50 -7.75
C THR A 76 14.29 10.91 -7.90
N ARG A 77 13.99 11.54 -9.03
CA ARG A 77 14.47 12.88 -9.40
C ARG A 77 13.33 13.88 -9.47
N ASP A 78 13.67 15.16 -9.50
CA ASP A 78 12.70 16.25 -9.60
C ASP A 78 11.82 16.15 -10.85
N PHE A 79 12.36 15.64 -11.97
CA PHE A 79 11.60 15.48 -13.21
C PHE A 79 10.55 14.36 -13.13
N ASP A 80 10.73 13.33 -12.29
CA ASP A 80 9.72 12.30 -12.05
C ASP A 80 8.51 12.89 -11.32
N LEU A 81 8.78 13.87 -10.46
CA LEU A 81 7.75 14.55 -9.68
C LEU A 81 7.07 15.68 -10.46
N ILE A 82 7.83 16.46 -11.20
CA ILE A 82 7.34 17.66 -11.90
C ILE A 82 6.97 17.35 -13.35
N GLY A 83 7.79 16.55 -14.04
CA GLY A 83 7.65 16.21 -15.45
C GLY A 83 8.88 16.53 -16.28
N ALA A 84 8.91 16.01 -17.49
CA ALA A 84 10.03 16.14 -18.41
C ALA A 84 9.58 16.25 -19.87
N PHE A 85 10.43 16.85 -20.69
CA PHE A 85 10.26 16.81 -22.14
C PHE A 85 10.56 15.42 -22.67
N GLY A 86 9.72 14.96 -23.59
CA GLY A 86 9.91 13.76 -24.38
C GLY A 86 9.72 14.06 -25.86
N MET A 87 10.13 13.11 -26.71
CA MET A 87 9.94 13.16 -28.16
C MET A 87 9.28 11.86 -28.62
N GLU A 88 8.34 12.00 -29.54
CA GLU A 88 7.72 10.87 -30.24
C GLU A 88 7.68 11.20 -31.72
N GLY A 89 8.54 10.53 -32.51
CA GLY A 89 8.81 10.93 -33.88
C GLY A 89 9.35 12.36 -33.92
N ASP A 90 8.72 13.25 -34.70
CA ASP A 90 9.07 14.66 -34.83
C ASP A 90 8.33 15.59 -33.85
N THR A 91 7.50 15.02 -32.94
CA THR A 91 6.68 15.80 -32.01
C THR A 91 7.31 15.85 -30.63
N THR A 92 7.52 17.06 -30.10
CA THR A 92 7.96 17.28 -28.73
C THR A 92 6.74 17.40 -27.81
N PHE A 93 6.74 16.70 -26.69
CA PHE A 93 5.72 16.80 -25.66
C PHE A 93 6.35 16.99 -24.28
N PHE A 94 5.55 17.46 -23.33
CA PHE A 94 5.91 17.48 -21.92
C PHE A 94 5.07 16.43 -21.18
N GLY A 95 5.72 15.35 -20.74
CA GLY A 95 5.11 14.37 -19.86
C GLY A 95 4.99 14.93 -18.44
N LEU A 96 3.78 14.99 -17.92
CA LEU A 96 3.53 15.45 -16.55
C LEU A 96 4.11 14.45 -15.54
N GLY A 97 4.76 14.97 -14.49
CA GLY A 97 5.15 14.17 -13.31
C GLY A 97 4.01 14.02 -12.32
N ALA A 98 4.26 13.36 -11.21
CA ALA A 98 3.22 13.05 -10.23
C ALA A 98 2.52 14.31 -9.68
N LEU A 99 3.27 15.34 -9.34
CA LEU A 99 2.74 16.55 -8.72
C LEU A 99 1.90 17.39 -9.71
N THR A 100 2.41 17.60 -10.91
CA THR A 100 1.69 18.35 -11.96
C THR A 100 0.47 17.58 -12.45
N THR A 101 0.56 16.24 -12.54
CA THR A 101 -0.59 15.36 -12.81
C THR A 101 -1.67 15.50 -11.73
N GLY A 102 -1.28 15.50 -10.46
CA GLY A 102 -2.23 15.67 -9.34
C GLY A 102 -3.03 16.96 -9.45
N ILE A 103 -2.39 18.08 -9.79
CA ILE A 103 -3.07 19.37 -10.01
C ILE A 103 -4.04 19.27 -11.19
N GLU A 104 -3.61 18.78 -12.35
CA GLU A 104 -4.45 18.70 -13.55
C GLU A 104 -5.64 17.75 -13.35
N VAL A 105 -5.44 16.61 -12.67
CA VAL A 105 -6.53 15.68 -12.32
C VAL A 105 -7.51 16.31 -11.35
N ALA A 106 -7.04 17.03 -10.34
CA ALA A 106 -7.91 17.75 -9.39
C ALA A 106 -8.77 18.81 -10.09
N ASN A 107 -8.17 19.60 -11.00
CA ASN A 107 -8.87 20.61 -11.78
C ASN A 107 -9.91 19.97 -12.71
N GLU A 108 -9.57 18.86 -13.38
CA GLU A 108 -10.52 18.15 -14.25
C GLU A 108 -11.70 17.56 -13.45
N MET A 109 -11.44 16.96 -12.27
CA MET A 109 -12.48 16.45 -11.38
C MET A 109 -13.42 17.55 -10.94
N HIS A 110 -12.86 18.69 -10.50
CA HIS A 110 -13.66 19.85 -10.11
C HIS A 110 -14.55 20.35 -11.26
N ALA A 111 -14.00 20.46 -12.46
CA ALA A 111 -14.77 20.87 -13.65
C ALA A 111 -15.87 19.86 -14.00
N ARG A 112 -15.68 18.55 -13.78
CA ARG A 112 -16.70 17.52 -13.96
C ARG A 112 -17.77 17.56 -12.85
N ALA A 113 -17.36 17.76 -11.59
CA ALA A 113 -18.28 17.88 -10.45
C ALA A 113 -19.24 19.05 -10.60
N ILE A 114 -18.74 20.23 -10.99
CA ILE A 114 -19.58 21.42 -11.27
C ILE A 114 -20.63 21.11 -12.36
N LYS A 115 -20.28 20.27 -13.36
CA LYS A 115 -21.21 19.86 -14.42
C LYS A 115 -22.16 18.73 -14.00
N GLY A 116 -22.10 18.28 -12.75
CA GLY A 116 -22.92 17.18 -12.21
C GLY A 116 -22.60 15.81 -12.83
N LYS A 117 -21.38 15.62 -13.35
CA LYS A 117 -20.98 14.38 -14.03
C LYS A 117 -20.31 13.37 -13.11
N GLU A 118 -19.80 13.82 -11.96
CA GLU A 118 -19.06 12.98 -11.00
C GLU A 118 -19.61 13.16 -9.57
N ALA A 119 -19.52 12.10 -8.78
CA ALA A 119 -19.95 12.12 -7.38
C ALA A 119 -18.91 12.75 -6.46
N GLY A 120 -17.61 12.60 -6.77
CA GLY A 120 -16.49 13.14 -6.00
C GLY A 120 -15.97 14.45 -6.58
N ASP A 121 -15.48 15.33 -5.71
CA ASP A 121 -14.85 16.61 -6.07
C ASP A 121 -13.46 16.69 -5.47
N GLY A 122 -12.44 16.48 -6.28
CA GLY A 122 -11.02 16.53 -5.90
C GLY A 122 -10.22 15.32 -6.34
N CYS A 123 -8.97 15.28 -5.92
CA CYS A 123 -8.02 14.21 -6.21
C CYS A 123 -7.16 13.93 -4.98
N ILE A 124 -6.80 12.68 -4.76
CA ILE A 124 -5.80 12.28 -3.78
C ILE A 124 -4.45 12.15 -4.48
N LEU A 125 -3.43 12.85 -3.98
CA LEU A 125 -2.04 12.68 -4.40
C LEU A 125 -1.34 11.77 -3.38
N LEU A 126 -1.20 10.49 -3.72
CA LEU A 126 -0.60 9.50 -2.84
C LEU A 126 0.89 9.34 -3.15
N ILE A 127 1.73 9.76 -2.21
CA ILE A 127 3.19 9.65 -2.31
C ILE A 127 3.68 8.57 -1.34
N ASN A 128 3.96 7.41 -1.89
CA ASN A 128 4.44 6.26 -1.10
C ASN A 128 5.94 6.35 -0.82
N GLU A 129 6.32 5.94 0.39
CA GLU A 129 7.72 5.85 0.84
C GLU A 129 8.49 7.18 0.69
N CYS A 130 7.85 8.30 1.04
CA CYS A 130 8.40 9.64 0.83
C CYS A 130 9.76 9.86 1.50
N ASN A 131 10.11 9.08 2.52
CA ASN A 131 11.43 9.11 3.18
C ASN A 131 12.53 8.35 2.41
N ALA A 132 12.21 7.67 1.29
CA ALA A 132 13.23 7.17 0.37
C ALA A 132 13.87 8.32 -0.45
N LEU A 133 13.17 9.45 -0.60
CA LEU A 133 13.67 10.61 -1.34
C LEU A 133 14.92 11.21 -0.69
N ARG A 134 15.89 11.57 -1.51
CA ARG A 134 17.04 12.36 -1.06
C ARG A 134 16.58 13.72 -0.51
N PRO A 135 17.28 14.29 0.49
CA PRO A 135 16.87 15.55 1.11
C PRO A 135 16.66 16.72 0.14
N GLN A 136 17.34 16.72 -0.99
CA GLN A 136 17.18 17.72 -2.05
C GLN A 136 15.83 17.56 -2.75
N THR A 137 15.51 16.34 -3.19
CA THR A 137 14.27 16.01 -3.88
C THR A 137 13.03 16.15 -2.98
N GLN A 138 13.17 15.96 -1.65
CA GLN A 138 12.08 16.23 -0.70
C GLN A 138 11.55 17.68 -0.82
N LYS A 139 12.42 18.65 -1.12
CA LYS A 139 12.03 20.06 -1.27
C LYS A 139 11.10 20.30 -2.45
N THR A 140 11.15 19.42 -3.47
CA THR A 140 10.27 19.50 -4.64
C THR A 140 8.81 19.24 -4.29
N LEU A 141 8.53 18.54 -3.18
CA LEU A 141 7.16 18.33 -2.66
C LEU A 141 6.60 19.57 -1.95
N ASN A 142 7.44 20.40 -1.35
CA ASN A 142 7.02 21.50 -0.50
C ASN A 142 5.97 22.45 -1.10
N PRO A 143 6.04 22.84 -2.40
CA PRO A 143 5.05 23.74 -2.97
C PRO A 143 3.61 23.21 -2.96
N LEU A 144 3.41 21.88 -3.05
CA LEU A 144 2.08 21.27 -2.94
C LEU A 144 1.66 20.96 -1.50
N LEU A 145 2.62 20.84 -0.60
CA LEU A 145 2.35 20.66 0.83
C LEU A 145 2.06 22.00 1.54
N ASP A 146 2.28 23.13 0.85
CA ASP A 146 1.99 24.45 1.34
C ASP A 146 0.61 24.92 0.86
N PHE A 147 0.01 25.92 1.53
CA PHE A 147 -1.29 26.49 1.18
C PHE A 147 -1.38 27.06 -0.24
N GLN A 148 -0.25 27.33 -0.90
CA GLN A 148 -0.23 27.89 -2.25
C GLN A 148 -0.67 26.89 -3.32
N GLY A 149 -0.46 25.57 -3.12
CA GLY A 149 -0.93 24.51 -4.01
C GLY A 149 -0.50 24.66 -5.48
N LYS A 150 0.71 25.19 -5.75
CA LYS A 150 1.14 25.53 -7.10
C LYS A 150 2.59 25.15 -7.39
N ILE A 151 2.90 24.86 -8.64
CA ILE A 151 4.23 24.48 -9.12
C ILE A 151 4.62 25.32 -10.33
N ASN A 152 5.74 26.04 -10.23
CA ASN A 152 6.32 26.76 -11.34
C ASN A 152 7.30 25.87 -12.12
N VAL A 153 7.00 25.58 -13.38
CA VAL A 153 7.86 24.82 -14.26
C VAL A 153 8.60 25.80 -15.18
N HIS A 154 9.74 26.30 -14.69
CA HIS A 154 10.52 27.33 -15.40
C HIS A 154 10.88 26.97 -16.84
N LYS A 155 11.19 25.68 -17.12
CA LYS A 155 11.50 25.21 -18.47
C LYS A 155 10.33 25.34 -19.45
N LEU A 156 9.09 25.37 -18.94
CA LEU A 156 7.88 25.58 -19.73
C LEU A 156 7.44 27.05 -19.72
N GLY A 157 7.96 27.88 -18.83
CA GLY A 157 7.42 29.20 -18.56
C GLY A 157 5.96 29.16 -18.06
N ARG A 158 5.56 28.04 -17.41
CA ARG A 158 4.18 27.78 -17.00
C ARG A 158 4.11 27.49 -15.51
N GLU A 159 3.09 28.04 -14.86
CA GLU A 159 2.64 27.67 -13.53
C GLU A 159 1.50 26.65 -13.62
N PHE A 160 1.60 25.57 -12.88
CA PHE A 160 0.51 24.63 -12.60
C PHE A 160 -0.08 25.01 -11.23
N SER A 161 -1.35 25.30 -11.19
CA SER A 161 -2.06 25.69 -9.97
C SER A 161 -3.44 25.06 -9.91
N LEU A 162 -3.99 24.92 -8.72
CA LEU A 162 -5.37 24.51 -8.55
C LEU A 162 -6.32 25.64 -9.00
N ASP A 163 -7.35 25.27 -9.74
CA ASP A 163 -8.45 26.15 -10.06
C ASP A 163 -9.22 26.52 -8.79
N ILE A 164 -9.93 27.66 -8.82
CA ILE A 164 -10.72 28.11 -7.67
C ILE A 164 -11.76 27.06 -7.32
N GLY A 165 -11.67 26.50 -6.11
CA GLY A 165 -12.57 25.46 -5.62
C GLY A 165 -12.09 24.02 -5.87
N ALA A 166 -11.11 23.80 -6.76
CA ALA A 166 -10.51 22.47 -6.96
C ALA A 166 -9.74 22.02 -5.72
N LYS A 167 -9.80 20.73 -5.43
CA LYS A 167 -9.23 20.15 -4.20
C LYS A 167 -8.20 19.07 -4.52
N LEU A 168 -7.01 19.23 -4.01
CA LEU A 168 -5.95 18.22 -4.04
C LEU A 168 -5.56 17.88 -2.61
N TRP A 169 -5.61 16.60 -2.26
CA TRP A 169 -5.22 16.14 -0.94
C TRP A 169 -3.95 15.29 -0.99
N PRO A 170 -2.80 15.83 -0.58
CA PRO A 170 -1.58 15.06 -0.44
C PRO A 170 -1.68 14.09 0.74
N VAL A 171 -1.55 12.79 0.47
CA VAL A 171 -1.40 11.74 1.45
C VAL A 171 -0.05 11.08 1.21
N LEU A 172 0.78 11.06 2.23
CA LEU A 172 2.14 10.52 2.15
C LEU A 172 2.25 9.31 3.06
N THR A 173 3.05 8.33 2.66
CA THR A 173 3.39 7.20 3.52
C THR A 173 4.88 7.15 3.76
N MET A 174 5.29 6.69 4.94
CA MET A 174 6.68 6.36 5.23
C MET A 174 6.79 5.19 6.20
N ASN A 175 7.92 4.50 6.10
CA ASN A 175 8.31 3.51 7.09
C ASN A 175 9.17 4.18 8.18
N PRO A 176 9.19 3.66 9.41
CA PRO A 176 10.07 4.17 10.47
C PRO A 176 11.53 4.21 10.02
N SER A 177 12.30 5.16 10.54
CA SER A 177 13.71 5.40 10.17
C SER A 177 14.66 4.22 10.48
N ALA A 178 14.21 3.21 11.21
CA ALA A 178 14.98 1.99 11.47
C ALA A 178 15.08 1.06 10.24
N TYR A 179 14.28 1.31 9.18
CA TYR A 179 14.36 0.53 7.95
C TYR A 179 15.47 1.08 7.04
N GLY A 180 16.29 0.18 6.47
CA GLY A 180 17.35 0.56 5.52
C GLY A 180 16.81 1.32 4.31
N GLY A 181 17.64 2.17 3.68
CA GLY A 181 17.25 2.94 2.50
C GLY A 181 16.34 4.15 2.78
N THR A 182 16.24 4.61 4.04
CA THR A 182 15.42 5.75 4.42
C THR A 182 16.27 6.96 4.80
N ASN A 183 15.82 8.14 4.39
CA ASN A 183 16.42 9.42 4.76
C ASN A 183 15.58 10.13 5.83
N ALA A 184 16.24 10.95 6.65
CA ALA A 184 15.51 11.83 7.56
C ALA A 184 14.72 12.88 6.78
N LEU A 185 13.47 13.11 7.20
CA LEU A 185 12.69 14.19 6.60
C LEU A 185 13.23 15.55 7.02
N ASN A 186 13.29 16.47 6.07
CA ASN A 186 13.68 17.86 6.30
C ASN A 186 12.73 18.55 7.31
N SER A 187 13.23 19.47 8.11
CA SER A 187 12.43 20.23 9.07
C SER A 187 11.30 21.01 8.39
N ASP A 188 11.56 21.56 7.21
CA ASP A 188 10.57 22.28 6.42
C ASP A 188 9.44 21.41 5.90
N PHE A 189 9.75 20.16 5.53
CA PHE A 189 8.79 19.16 5.14
C PHE A 189 7.90 18.77 6.31
N LYS A 190 8.51 18.45 7.48
CA LYS A 190 7.78 18.03 8.69
C LYS A 190 6.74 19.03 9.17
N ARG A 191 6.97 20.32 8.99
CA ARG A 191 6.03 21.38 9.40
C ARG A 191 4.79 21.49 8.52
N ARG A 192 4.82 20.89 7.32
CA ARG A 192 3.76 20.98 6.31
C ARG A 192 2.84 19.77 6.29
N VAL A 193 3.14 18.75 7.05
CA VAL A 193 2.36 17.51 7.07
C VAL A 193 1.86 17.19 8.47
N GLN A 194 0.67 16.62 8.56
CA GLN A 194 0.11 16.10 9.81
C GLN A 194 0.54 14.63 9.95
N PRO A 195 1.46 14.29 10.88
CA PRO A 195 1.90 12.91 11.06
C PRO A 195 0.87 12.10 11.85
N VAL A 196 0.59 10.89 11.37
CA VAL A 196 -0.19 9.86 12.07
C VAL A 196 0.66 8.63 12.21
N TYR A 197 0.94 8.25 13.45
CA TYR A 197 1.75 7.07 13.75
C TYR A 197 0.86 5.84 13.88
N LEU A 198 1.17 4.83 13.10
CA LEU A 198 0.48 3.54 13.06
C LEU A 198 1.42 2.46 13.53
N ASP A 199 0.90 1.53 14.31
CA ASP A 199 1.63 0.35 14.77
C ASP A 199 0.87 -0.92 14.37
N TYR A 200 1.50 -2.08 14.57
CA TYR A 200 0.85 -3.35 14.30
C TYR A 200 -0.45 -3.48 15.10
N PRO A 201 -1.54 -3.92 14.45
CA PRO A 201 -2.80 -4.11 15.14
C PRO A 201 -2.68 -5.16 16.26
N PRO A 202 -3.44 -5.02 17.36
CA PRO A 202 -3.61 -6.10 18.32
C PRO A 202 -4.11 -7.39 17.67
N LYS A 203 -3.83 -8.56 18.27
CA LYS A 203 -4.19 -9.88 17.73
C LYS A 203 -5.66 -9.99 17.32
N GLU A 204 -6.55 -9.44 18.13
CA GLU A 204 -8.00 -9.47 17.87
C GLU A 204 -8.37 -8.70 16.60
N HIS A 205 -7.67 -7.61 16.31
CA HIS A 205 -7.86 -6.82 15.11
C HIS A 205 -7.26 -7.52 13.88
N GLU A 206 -6.08 -8.11 14.00
CA GLU A 206 -5.49 -8.91 12.93
C GLU A 206 -6.36 -10.13 12.59
N LEU A 207 -6.91 -10.80 13.63
CA LEU A 207 -7.86 -11.89 13.42
C LEU A 207 -9.08 -11.41 12.62
N LYS A 208 -9.64 -10.25 12.95
CA LYS A 208 -10.78 -9.67 12.19
C LYS A 208 -10.40 -9.41 10.73
N ILE A 209 -9.17 -8.90 10.46
CA ILE A 209 -8.68 -8.70 9.09
C ILE A 209 -8.64 -10.04 8.35
N LEU A 210 -7.98 -11.04 8.91
CA LEU A 210 -7.88 -12.36 8.28
C LEU A 210 -9.26 -13.00 8.08
N MET A 211 -10.16 -12.88 9.06
CA MET A 211 -11.53 -13.37 8.96
C MET A 211 -12.36 -12.67 7.89
N GLY A 212 -12.18 -11.36 7.71
CA GLY A 212 -12.83 -10.58 6.64
C GLY A 212 -12.31 -10.94 5.24
N LEU A 213 -11.12 -11.52 5.14
CA LEU A 213 -10.55 -12.02 3.89
C LEU A 213 -10.81 -13.51 3.64
N ARG A 214 -11.67 -14.17 4.41
CA ARG A 214 -12.09 -15.56 4.16
C ARG A 214 -12.89 -15.67 2.88
N ALA A 215 -12.80 -16.82 2.22
CA ALA A 215 -13.54 -17.09 0.99
C ALA A 215 -15.06 -17.00 1.16
N SER A 216 -15.58 -17.20 2.37
CA SER A 216 -17.00 -17.00 2.70
C SER A 216 -17.39 -15.52 2.94
N ALA A 217 -16.42 -14.61 3.06
CA ALA A 217 -16.65 -13.19 3.36
C ALA A 217 -16.05 -12.24 2.29
N CYS A 218 -15.23 -12.75 1.40
CA CYS A 218 -14.50 -11.96 0.39
C CYS A 218 -14.58 -12.67 -0.98
N ASP A 219 -15.10 -11.99 -1.99
CA ASP A 219 -15.27 -12.54 -3.33
C ASP A 219 -13.99 -12.43 -4.20
N ASP A 220 -13.03 -11.59 -3.80
CA ASP A 220 -11.80 -11.42 -4.57
C ASP A 220 -10.85 -12.61 -4.39
N LYS A 221 -10.78 -13.45 -5.41
CA LYS A 221 -9.91 -14.64 -5.46
C LYS A 221 -8.41 -14.34 -5.33
N LYS A 222 -7.99 -13.11 -5.57
CA LYS A 222 -6.58 -12.71 -5.48
C LYS A 222 -6.12 -12.57 -4.04
N VAL A 223 -7.02 -12.22 -3.14
CA VAL A 223 -6.69 -11.96 -1.72
C VAL A 223 -7.42 -12.89 -0.74
N GLN A 224 -8.47 -13.59 -1.15
CA GLN A 224 -9.23 -14.47 -0.25
C GLN A 224 -8.38 -15.59 0.35
N ILE A 225 -8.68 -15.91 1.61
CA ILE A 225 -8.15 -17.07 2.33
C ILE A 225 -9.21 -18.18 2.31
N PRO A 226 -8.92 -19.40 1.80
CA PRO A 226 -9.86 -20.51 1.87
C PRO A 226 -10.31 -20.82 3.29
N ASP A 227 -11.59 -21.09 3.47
CA ASP A 227 -12.21 -21.32 4.79
C ASP A 227 -11.57 -22.49 5.55
N ASP A 228 -11.02 -23.47 4.85
CA ASP A 228 -10.41 -24.64 5.46
C ASP A 228 -9.14 -24.30 6.25
N VAL A 229 -8.42 -23.22 5.88
CA VAL A 229 -7.25 -22.74 6.63
C VAL A 229 -7.61 -22.39 8.08
N PHE A 230 -8.83 -21.89 8.31
CA PHE A 230 -9.29 -21.53 9.64
C PHE A 230 -9.71 -22.74 10.49
N LYS A 231 -9.83 -23.92 9.85
CA LYS A 231 -10.10 -25.21 10.53
C LYS A 231 -8.81 -25.99 10.80
N GLU A 232 -7.68 -25.58 10.18
CA GLU A 232 -6.39 -26.23 10.38
C GLU A 232 -5.96 -26.14 11.85
N LYS A 233 -5.37 -27.23 12.33
CA LYS A 233 -4.87 -27.37 13.69
C LYS A 233 -3.40 -27.76 13.69
N VAL A 234 -2.73 -27.36 14.75
CA VAL A 234 -1.31 -27.64 15.00
C VAL A 234 -1.15 -28.38 16.33
N ALA A 235 0.07 -28.64 16.79
CA ALA A 235 0.34 -29.43 17.98
C ALA A 235 -0.55 -29.03 19.19
N GLY A 236 -1.10 -30.04 19.85
CA GLY A 236 -2.02 -29.84 20.97
C GLY A 236 -3.43 -29.40 20.55
N ASP A 237 -3.86 -29.71 19.34
CA ASP A 237 -5.19 -29.43 18.78
C ASP A 237 -5.54 -27.92 18.74
N LYS A 238 -4.50 -27.06 18.72
CA LYS A 238 -4.65 -25.60 18.72
C LYS A 238 -4.97 -25.07 17.31
N PRO A 239 -5.85 -24.06 17.17
CA PRO A 239 -6.12 -23.46 15.86
C PRO A 239 -4.87 -22.84 15.26
N PHE A 240 -4.55 -23.19 14.00
CA PHE A 240 -3.36 -22.69 13.29
C PHE A 240 -3.31 -21.17 13.27
N VAL A 241 -4.40 -20.50 12.88
CA VAL A 241 -4.44 -19.03 12.77
C VAL A 241 -4.15 -18.35 14.09
N SER A 242 -4.65 -18.89 15.23
CA SER A 242 -4.34 -18.35 16.56
C SER A 242 -2.85 -18.44 16.87
N MET A 243 -2.21 -19.57 16.58
CA MET A 243 -0.78 -19.77 16.78
C MET A 243 0.06 -18.91 15.84
N LEU A 244 -0.42 -18.68 14.61
CA LEU A 244 0.22 -17.78 13.65
C LEU A 244 0.20 -16.33 14.15
N LEU A 245 -0.90 -15.85 14.70
CA LEU A 245 -1.00 -14.52 15.29
C LEU A 245 -0.06 -14.35 16.49
N GLU A 246 0.08 -15.39 17.33
CA GLU A 246 1.04 -15.37 18.43
C GLU A 246 2.49 -15.32 17.93
N LEU A 247 2.80 -16.09 16.90
CA LEU A 247 4.11 -16.09 16.26
C LEU A 247 4.42 -14.72 15.65
N GLY A 248 3.43 -14.07 14.98
CA GLY A 248 3.55 -12.70 14.50
C GLY A 248 3.91 -11.72 15.61
N GLY A 249 3.21 -11.79 16.75
CA GLY A 249 3.52 -11.00 17.94
C GLY A 249 4.94 -11.24 18.49
N ASP A 250 5.38 -12.49 18.52
CA ASP A 250 6.76 -12.83 18.96
C ASP A 250 7.82 -12.19 18.08
N THR A 251 7.60 -12.11 16.74
CA THR A 251 8.57 -11.51 15.81
C THR A 251 8.65 -9.99 15.87
N ARG A 252 7.67 -9.34 16.48
CA ARG A 252 7.63 -7.86 16.68
C ARG A 252 8.37 -7.41 17.92
N SER A 253 8.98 -8.35 18.66
CA SER A 253 9.86 -8.03 19.77
C SER A 253 11.22 -7.57 19.26
N ALA A 254 11.96 -6.81 20.11
CA ALA A 254 13.30 -6.31 19.77
C ALA A 254 14.35 -7.41 19.47
N THR A 255 13.98 -8.67 19.62
CA THR A 255 14.87 -9.82 19.37
C THR A 255 14.97 -10.14 17.86
N PHE A 256 13.98 -9.71 17.06
CA PHE A 256 13.96 -9.96 15.63
C PHE A 256 14.19 -8.68 14.84
N GLU A 257 14.99 -8.76 13.79
CA GLU A 257 15.20 -7.67 12.84
C GLU A 257 14.03 -7.54 11.86
N TYR A 258 13.40 -8.68 11.53
CA TYR A 258 12.22 -8.72 10.68
C TYR A 258 10.98 -9.06 11.49
N ALA A 259 10.02 -8.16 11.50
CA ALA A 259 8.72 -8.35 12.13
C ALA A 259 7.70 -8.82 11.09
N LEU A 260 7.02 -9.96 11.35
CA LEU A 260 5.93 -10.41 10.49
C LEU A 260 4.78 -9.40 10.51
N SER A 261 4.52 -8.79 9.37
CA SER A 261 3.41 -7.86 9.19
C SER A 261 2.07 -8.60 9.01
N THR A 262 0.96 -7.89 9.11
CA THR A 262 -0.37 -8.43 8.80
C THR A 262 -0.45 -8.98 7.37
N ALA A 263 0.23 -8.34 6.41
CA ALA A 263 0.34 -8.84 5.04
C ALA A 263 1.11 -10.18 4.96
N ASP A 264 2.15 -10.37 5.78
CA ASP A 264 2.87 -11.63 5.87
C ASP A 264 2.00 -12.73 6.44
N LEU A 265 1.25 -12.46 7.51
CA LEU A 265 0.33 -13.41 8.11
C LEU A 265 -0.75 -13.86 7.11
N HIS A 266 -1.30 -12.90 6.34
CA HIS A 266 -2.23 -13.17 5.25
C HIS A 266 -1.59 -14.07 4.17
N GLN A 267 -0.36 -13.76 3.73
CA GLN A 267 0.37 -14.57 2.76
C GLN A 267 0.62 -15.99 3.26
N ILE A 268 1.00 -16.14 4.53
CA ILE A 268 1.21 -17.46 5.15
C ILE A 268 -0.10 -18.25 5.15
N CYS A 269 -1.23 -17.67 5.53
CA CYS A 269 -2.54 -18.31 5.45
C CYS A 269 -2.87 -18.82 4.04
N ARG A 270 -2.60 -18.03 3.02
CA ARG A 270 -2.80 -18.44 1.61
C ARG A 270 -1.85 -19.58 1.21
N ASN A 271 -0.61 -19.53 1.67
CA ASN A 271 0.36 -20.60 1.42
C ASN A 271 -0.06 -21.92 2.09
N VAL A 272 -0.71 -21.87 3.26
CA VAL A 272 -1.26 -23.08 3.92
C VAL A 272 -2.31 -23.75 3.04
N ALA A 273 -3.16 -22.99 2.39
CA ALA A 273 -4.16 -23.54 1.47
C ALA A 273 -3.53 -24.25 0.27
N LEU A 274 -2.38 -23.79 -0.19
CA LEU A 274 -1.68 -24.34 -1.36
C LEU A 274 -0.76 -25.50 -1.00
N TRP A 275 -0.05 -25.41 0.11
CA TRP A 275 1.09 -26.24 0.42
C TRP A 275 0.97 -26.98 1.75
N GLY A 276 -0.07 -26.75 2.54
CA GLY A 276 -0.21 -27.22 3.91
C GLY A 276 0.64 -26.44 4.91
N VAL A 277 0.36 -26.65 6.21
CA VAL A 277 0.97 -25.87 7.31
C VAL A 277 2.50 -25.97 7.31
N SER A 278 3.04 -27.18 7.25
CA SER A 278 4.49 -27.40 7.38
C SER A 278 5.30 -26.66 6.31
N LYS A 279 4.87 -26.73 5.04
CA LYS A 279 5.56 -26.07 3.94
C LYS A 279 5.34 -24.55 3.95
N ALA A 280 4.16 -24.07 4.31
CA ALA A 280 3.90 -22.65 4.47
C ALA A 280 4.81 -22.05 5.55
N MET A 281 5.00 -22.76 6.66
CA MET A 281 5.92 -22.33 7.73
C MET A 281 7.39 -22.38 7.27
N LEU A 282 7.80 -23.38 6.51
CA LEU A 282 9.14 -23.40 5.91
C LEU A 282 9.35 -22.18 5.00
N LEU A 283 8.41 -21.89 4.09
CA LEU A 283 8.51 -20.72 3.20
C LEU A 283 8.60 -19.41 3.97
N SER A 284 7.93 -19.29 5.11
CA SER A 284 8.01 -18.08 5.95
C SER A 284 9.40 -17.86 6.55
N THR A 285 10.23 -18.92 6.70
CA THR A 285 11.61 -18.77 7.24
C THR A 285 12.53 -17.97 6.33
N PHE A 286 12.24 -17.94 5.01
CA PHE A 286 13.04 -17.19 4.03
C PHE A 286 12.92 -15.66 4.17
N LYS A 287 11.98 -15.18 4.96
CA LYS A 287 11.87 -13.76 5.32
C LYS A 287 12.98 -13.29 6.29
N PHE A 288 13.65 -14.23 6.92
CA PHE A 288 14.76 -13.97 7.85
C PHE A 288 16.07 -14.27 7.14
N GLU A 289 16.79 -13.24 6.71
CA GLU A 289 18.01 -13.38 5.90
C GLU A 289 19.17 -13.91 6.72
N GLU A 290 19.35 -13.40 7.95
CA GLU A 290 20.40 -13.85 8.83
C GLU A 290 20.17 -15.27 9.36
N ALA A 291 21.22 -16.10 9.31
CA ALA A 291 21.14 -17.49 9.74
C ALA A 291 20.73 -17.65 11.22
N GLN A 292 21.18 -16.74 12.09
CA GLN A 292 20.83 -16.76 13.51
C GLN A 292 19.36 -16.40 13.75
N GLN A 293 18.86 -15.36 13.08
CA GLN A 293 17.48 -14.94 13.11
C GLN A 293 16.55 -16.04 12.59
N ARG A 294 16.94 -16.66 11.47
CA ARG A 294 16.21 -17.79 10.86
C ARG A 294 16.15 -18.98 11.83
N ALA A 295 17.27 -19.35 12.41
CA ALA A 295 17.32 -20.46 13.39
C ALA A 295 16.46 -20.19 14.62
N PHE A 296 16.44 -18.94 15.10
CA PHE A 296 15.60 -18.53 16.22
C PHE A 296 14.12 -18.58 15.86
N TYR A 297 13.75 -18.10 14.68
CA TYR A 297 12.39 -18.20 14.17
C TYR A 297 11.93 -19.65 14.02
N ILE A 298 12.76 -20.55 13.48
CA ILE A 298 12.46 -21.99 13.36
C ILE A 298 12.15 -22.59 14.75
N LYS A 299 12.96 -22.27 15.76
CA LYS A 299 12.69 -22.71 17.15
C LYS A 299 11.33 -22.21 17.67
N LYS A 300 10.95 -20.97 17.35
CA LYS A 300 9.65 -20.40 17.70
C LYS A 300 8.51 -21.14 17.00
N VAL A 301 8.64 -21.42 15.70
CA VAL A 301 7.65 -22.22 14.95
C VAL A 301 7.49 -23.59 15.58
N GLN A 302 8.59 -24.29 15.88
CA GLN A 302 8.55 -25.62 16.49
C GLN A 302 7.88 -25.57 17.88
N SER A 303 8.23 -24.61 18.72
CA SER A 303 7.67 -24.49 20.06
C SER A 303 6.18 -24.11 20.08
N ARG A 304 5.74 -23.27 19.14
CA ARG A 304 4.34 -22.79 19.08
C ARG A 304 3.40 -23.77 18.36
N MET A 305 3.89 -24.37 17.28
CA MET A 305 3.06 -25.15 16.34
C MET A 305 3.41 -26.64 16.30
N GLY A 306 4.54 -27.05 16.90
CA GLY A 306 5.03 -28.42 16.81
C GLY A 306 5.47 -28.84 15.42
N VAL A 307 5.73 -27.87 14.53
CA VAL A 307 6.16 -28.14 13.16
C VAL A 307 7.69 -28.14 13.11
N ASP A 308 8.30 -29.26 12.77
CA ASP A 308 9.74 -29.35 12.53
C ASP A 308 10.06 -28.91 11.10
N VAL A 309 10.31 -27.62 10.95
CA VAL A 309 10.59 -26.99 9.64
C VAL A 309 11.98 -27.39 9.11
N ALA A 310 12.91 -27.74 9.99
CA ALA A 310 14.29 -28.08 9.64
C ALA A 310 14.40 -29.41 8.88
N SER A 311 13.47 -30.33 9.09
CA SER A 311 13.40 -31.64 8.44
C SER A 311 12.71 -31.63 7.08
N ILE A 312 12.13 -30.50 6.63
CA ILE A 312 11.31 -30.41 5.44
C ILE A 312 12.18 -30.03 4.24
N ASN A 313 12.18 -30.86 3.20
CA ASN A 313 12.73 -30.49 1.90
C ASN A 313 11.65 -29.77 1.06
N VAL A 314 11.98 -28.62 0.50
CA VAL A 314 11.06 -27.80 -0.33
C VAL A 314 10.56 -28.61 -1.54
N LEU A 315 11.39 -29.50 -2.07
CA LEU A 315 11.09 -30.29 -3.26
C LEU A 315 10.19 -31.52 -2.98
N ASP A 316 10.15 -32.00 -1.73
CA ASP A 316 9.42 -33.23 -1.35
C ASP A 316 7.95 -32.97 -0.98
N ALA A 317 7.44 -31.76 -1.16
CA ALA A 317 6.09 -31.41 -0.75
C ALA A 317 5.02 -32.02 -1.68
N PRO A 318 3.92 -32.53 -1.12
CA PRO A 318 2.84 -33.10 -1.90
C PRO A 318 2.26 -32.05 -2.88
N VAL A 319 2.01 -32.49 -4.11
CA VAL A 319 1.26 -31.72 -5.11
C VAL A 319 -0.11 -31.35 -4.50
N ALA A 320 -0.48 -30.07 -4.59
CA ALA A 320 -1.75 -29.56 -4.07
C ALA A 320 -2.90 -30.49 -4.47
N LYS A 321 -3.74 -30.88 -3.51
CA LYS A 321 -4.96 -31.62 -3.81
C LYS A 321 -5.81 -30.80 -4.79
N PRO A 322 -6.21 -31.36 -5.94
CA PRO A 322 -7.02 -30.61 -6.88
C PRO A 322 -8.32 -30.17 -6.18
N VAL A 323 -8.61 -28.89 -6.26
CA VAL A 323 -9.87 -28.32 -5.76
C VAL A 323 -11.00 -29.12 -6.40
N SER A 324 -11.76 -29.86 -5.61
CA SER A 324 -12.89 -30.65 -6.11
C SER A 324 -13.90 -29.71 -6.76
N LYS A 325 -14.00 -29.76 -8.07
CA LYS A 325 -15.08 -29.09 -8.82
C LYS A 325 -16.39 -29.73 -8.34
N LYS A 326 -17.13 -29.06 -7.46
CA LYS A 326 -18.52 -29.41 -7.19
C LYS A 326 -19.25 -29.44 -8.52
N ARG A 327 -19.62 -30.65 -8.97
CA ARG A 327 -20.51 -30.86 -10.10
C ARG A 327 -21.80 -30.06 -9.82
N ARG A 328 -22.05 -29.01 -10.61
CA ARG A 328 -23.40 -28.46 -10.71
C ARG A 328 -24.32 -29.58 -11.18
N LYS A 329 -25.19 -30.06 -10.29
CA LYS A 329 -26.35 -30.86 -10.68
C LYS A 329 -27.19 -29.96 -11.58
N ALA A 330 -27.28 -30.33 -12.86
CA ALA A 330 -28.28 -29.81 -13.76
C ALA A 330 -29.62 -30.21 -13.16
N ALA A 331 -30.46 -29.24 -12.84
CA ALA A 331 -31.87 -29.45 -12.61
C ALA A 331 -32.50 -29.66 -13.99
N SER A 332 -33.01 -30.86 -14.20
CA SER A 332 -33.97 -31.20 -15.26
C SER A 332 -35.33 -30.62 -14.92
#